data_1f6874bd4cd80245c56bf0b59a6d8a31
#
_entry.id   1f6874bd4cd80245c56bf0b59a6d8a31
#
_cell.length_a   1.000
_cell.length_b   1.000
_cell.length_c   1.000
_cell.angle_alpha   90.00
_cell.angle_beta   90.00
_cell.angle_gamma   90.00
#
_symmetry.space_group_name_H-M   'P 1'
#
loop_
_entity.id
_entity.type
_entity.pdbx_description
1 polymer ?
#
loop_
_entity_poly.entity_id
_entity_poly.type
_entity_poly.pdbx_seq_one_letter_code
_entity_poly.pdbx_strand_id
1 'polypeptide(L)'
;MGLATLRGWLRREPGAGSREPGAGSREPGAGSREPGAGSREPXREPGAGSREPGAGSREPGAGSREPTFGLSREWLLADGKPFVDGLVLSHPEQLARLRRACPEAEKAAVLAGDPCFDRMVAAGPYRERFRRALGVRRGQRLVVLNSTWNPEGLFGNGGDQDLLPSLLPRLAAELPADDYRLAAVLHPNIWYGHGPGQIRVWLDRARRNGLTLIDPVHAWRQALLAADAVVGDFGAVSYYAAALGTPVLLAAAGEEKLDPEAPLAAFVRQAPRLDPYGSLPGQLAELLARHRPFAGPAEFTSSAPGASAELLRRHFYALLDLAEPTAPARLEPLPLPPYEPPRRTSSLDVRACVRGAEIVIERSVGHPYGADGETHRAVHEDTVHPADLETADVILRDGPPDDPRFGSPEEWAAEVLGRYPHCSVAAYVSGPDRCVVRTRDLGVLRLSAGPGADADPAVYASALHAWLVRGTARSRGGRVARGKAVPRGRAVVARDGVVPMVLRVRVAGGVHPVEVTRSPGRGASPVP
;
A
#
# COMPACT_ATOMS: atom_id res chain seq x y z
N MET A 1 -13.23 -3.97 18.83
CA MET A 1 -12.35 -2.99 19.51
C MET A 1 -13.16 -2.25 20.55
N GLY A 2 -12.83 -2.46 21.82
CA GLY A 2 -13.51 -1.76 22.91
C GLY A 2 -13.23 -0.27 22.86
N LEU A 3 -14.28 0.54 22.92
CA LEU A 3 -14.14 1.96 23.15
C LEU A 3 -13.53 2.18 24.54
N ALA A 4 -12.25 2.44 24.57
CA ALA A 4 -11.56 2.73 25.82
C ALA A 4 -12.06 4.06 26.40
N THR A 5 -12.66 3.96 27.56
CA THR A 5 -12.80 4.97 28.61
C THR A 5 -12.98 6.44 28.20
N LEU A 6 -14.24 6.84 28.06
CA LEU A 6 -14.62 8.27 28.03
C LEU A 6 -14.40 8.98 29.38
N ARG A 7 -14.23 8.26 30.49
CA ARG A 7 -14.07 8.87 31.82
C ARG A 7 -12.76 9.65 32.03
N GLY A 8 -11.70 9.34 31.30
CA GLY A 8 -10.44 10.07 31.43
C GLY A 8 -10.46 11.47 30.81
N TRP A 9 -11.43 11.75 29.97
CA TRP A 9 -11.51 13.00 29.20
C TRP A 9 -12.41 14.07 29.85
N LEU A 10 -13.36 13.67 30.68
CA LEU A 10 -14.37 14.56 31.24
C LEU A 10 -14.04 15.11 32.63
N ARG A 11 -12.93 14.68 33.26
CA ARG A 11 -12.49 15.23 34.54
C ARG A 11 -11.19 16.03 34.42
N ARG A 12 -11.27 17.13 33.71
CA ARG A 12 -10.32 18.24 33.90
C ARG A 12 -11.13 19.52 34.04
N GLU A 13 -11.27 20.00 35.27
CA GLU A 13 -11.79 21.33 35.52
C GLU A 13 -10.84 22.38 34.94
N PRO A 14 -11.35 23.42 34.27
CA PRO A 14 -10.47 24.51 33.82
C PRO A 14 -10.09 25.38 35.01
N GLY A 15 -8.83 25.27 35.44
CA GLY A 15 -8.23 26.22 36.36
C GLY A 15 -7.97 27.53 35.64
N ALA A 16 -8.61 28.58 36.08
CA ALA A 16 -8.40 29.93 35.58
C ALA A 16 -6.99 30.43 35.92
N GLY A 17 -6.25 30.81 34.92
CA GLY A 17 -4.92 31.42 35.12
C GLY A 17 -4.35 31.94 33.83
N SER A 18 -4.83 33.11 33.40
CA SER A 18 -4.27 33.84 32.26
C SER A 18 -2.98 34.56 32.66
N ARG A 19 -1.86 34.25 32.02
CA ARG A 19 -0.70 35.14 31.95
C ARG A 19 -0.11 35.08 30.54
N GLU A 20 -0.09 36.24 29.89
CA GLU A 20 0.54 36.45 28.59
C GLU A 20 2.07 36.48 28.73
N PRO A 21 2.83 35.89 27.79
CA PRO A 21 4.28 36.06 27.74
C PRO A 21 4.67 37.28 26.91
N GLY A 22 5.47 38.15 27.49
CA GLY A 22 6.01 39.32 26.80
C GLY A 22 7.10 38.99 25.79
N ALA A 23 7.08 39.74 24.69
CA ALA A 23 8.06 39.64 23.60
C ALA A 23 9.42 40.21 24.05
N GLY A 24 10.47 39.43 23.91
CA GLY A 24 11.85 39.86 24.09
C GLY A 24 12.77 39.25 23.05
N SER A 25 13.08 40.04 22.05
CA SER A 25 14.04 39.67 21.01
C SER A 25 15.48 39.91 21.44
N ARG A 26 16.34 38.92 21.34
CA ARG A 26 17.80 39.08 21.36
C ARG A 26 18.47 38.17 20.34
N GLU A 27 19.27 38.76 19.46
CA GLU A 27 20.10 38.10 18.46
C GLU A 27 21.36 37.49 19.11
N PRO A 28 21.86 36.34 18.64
CA PRO A 28 23.15 35.79 19.07
C PRO A 28 24.29 36.22 18.16
N GLY A 29 25.35 36.68 18.76
CA GLY A 29 26.58 37.09 18.07
C GLY A 29 27.46 35.91 17.67
N ALA A 30 28.12 36.06 16.53
CA ALA A 30 29.04 35.09 15.96
C ALA A 30 30.39 35.08 16.70
N GLY A 31 30.87 33.88 17.02
CA GLY A 31 32.22 33.68 17.53
C GLY A 31 32.77 32.34 17.12
N SER A 32 33.68 32.38 16.16
CA SER A 32 34.38 31.20 15.65
C SER A 32 35.63 30.88 16.49
N ARG A 33 35.79 29.61 16.90
CA ARG A 33 37.08 29.06 17.34
C ARG A 33 37.19 27.57 16.95
N GLU A 34 38.28 27.21 16.29
CA GLU A 34 38.66 25.86 15.91
C GLU A 34 39.17 25.02 17.11
N PRO A 35 38.95 23.67 17.11
CA PRO A 35 39.49 22.82 18.16
C PRO A 35 40.78 22.11 17.73
N GLY A 36 41.75 22.09 18.64
CA GLY A 36 42.99 21.35 18.48
C GLY A 36 42.85 19.89 18.87
N ALA A 37 43.61 19.05 18.17
CA ALA A 37 43.65 17.61 18.32
C ALA A 37 44.34 17.14 19.61
N GLY A 38 43.70 16.23 20.33
CA GLY A 38 44.32 15.55 21.49
C GLY A 38 43.61 14.25 21.79
N SER A 39 44.29 13.14 21.50
CA SER A 39 43.84 11.78 21.77
C SER A 39 43.95 11.40 23.26
N ARG A 40 42.86 10.86 23.84
CA ARG A 40 42.92 10.06 25.08
C ARG A 40 41.79 9.04 25.13
N GLU A 41 42.13 7.82 25.60
CA GLU A 41 41.29 6.65 25.76
C GLU A 41 40.13 6.82 26.78
N PRO A 42 39.06 6.06 26.65
CA PRO A 42 37.85 6.30 27.42
C PRO A 42 37.79 5.61 28.79
N UNK A 43 37.36 6.21 29.73
CA UNK A 43 37.11 5.71 30.92
C UNK A 43 35.71 5.32 31.08
N ARG A 44 35.49 4.60 31.81
CA ARG A 44 34.17 4.05 32.17
C ARG A 44 33.23 5.10 32.76
N GLU A 45 32.10 5.27 32.17
CA GLU A 45 31.01 6.06 32.74
C GLU A 45 30.16 5.23 33.72
N PRO A 46 29.67 5.81 34.82
CA PRO A 46 28.68 5.16 35.69
C PRO A 46 27.28 5.26 35.08
N GLY A 47 26.54 4.17 35.17
CA GLY A 47 25.22 4.01 34.57
C GLY A 47 24.21 5.08 34.99
N ALA A 48 23.69 5.83 34.03
CA ALA A 48 22.52 6.66 34.18
C ALA A 48 21.28 5.76 34.12
N GLY A 49 20.67 5.53 35.26
CA GLY A 49 19.38 4.84 35.33
C GLY A 49 18.27 5.72 34.75
N SER A 50 17.96 5.53 33.50
CA SER A 50 16.76 6.12 32.91
C SER A 50 15.54 5.32 33.38
N ARG A 51 14.76 5.90 34.30
CA ARG A 51 13.43 5.40 34.62
C ARG A 51 12.51 5.77 33.46
N GLU A 52 12.21 4.78 32.62
CA GLU A 52 11.12 4.91 31.67
C GLU A 52 9.80 5.03 32.44
N PRO A 53 8.91 5.96 32.05
CA PRO A 53 7.56 5.94 32.60
C PRO A 53 6.88 4.67 32.09
N GLY A 54 6.62 3.75 33.00
CA GLY A 54 5.94 2.51 32.68
C GLY A 54 4.57 2.81 32.10
N ALA A 55 4.40 2.64 30.79
CA ALA A 55 3.10 2.34 30.25
C ALA A 55 2.74 0.98 30.79
N GLY A 56 1.99 0.97 31.87
CA GLY A 56 1.54 -0.27 32.51
C GLY A 56 0.54 -0.97 31.63
N SER A 57 1.02 -1.63 30.59
CA SER A 57 0.27 -2.72 29.99
C SER A 57 0.37 -3.88 31.00
N ARG A 58 -0.64 -4.02 31.84
CA ARG A 58 -0.80 -5.22 32.63
C ARG A 58 -1.00 -6.37 31.65
N GLU A 59 0.04 -7.16 31.47
CA GLU A 59 -0.12 -8.47 30.83
C GLU A 59 -1.18 -9.25 31.62
N PRO A 60 -2.14 -9.89 30.96
CA PRO A 60 -3.09 -10.74 31.66
C PRO A 60 -2.32 -11.83 32.38
N GLY A 61 -2.51 -11.92 33.67
CA GLY A 61 -1.86 -12.96 34.48
C GLY A 61 -2.15 -14.35 33.91
N ALA A 62 -1.14 -15.21 33.85
CA ALA A 62 -1.26 -16.58 33.38
C ALA A 62 -2.26 -17.36 34.25
N GLY A 63 -3.56 -17.27 33.93
CA GLY A 63 -4.60 -17.89 34.73
C GLY A 63 -5.99 -17.93 34.08
N SER A 64 -6.28 -17.14 33.05
CA SER A 64 -7.58 -17.24 32.40
C SER A 64 -7.51 -18.24 31.24
N ARG A 65 -8.21 -19.34 31.37
CA ARG A 65 -8.25 -20.43 30.39
C ARG A 65 -9.12 -20.15 29.14
N GLU A 66 -9.77 -19.00 29.06
CA GLU A 66 -10.65 -18.68 27.92
C GLU A 66 -10.38 -17.27 27.40
N PRO A 67 -9.97 -17.14 26.13
CA PRO A 67 -9.65 -15.84 25.55
C PRO A 67 -10.90 -15.05 25.11
N THR A 68 -11.78 -14.70 26.06
CA THR A 68 -12.97 -13.85 25.79
C THR A 68 -12.54 -12.39 25.74
N PHE A 69 -11.74 -12.07 24.74
CA PHE A 69 -11.08 -10.78 24.62
C PHE A 69 -12.06 -9.60 24.66
N GLY A 70 -11.84 -8.69 25.61
CA GLY A 70 -12.63 -7.48 25.77
C GLY A 70 -13.97 -7.65 26.51
N LEU A 71 -14.41 -8.88 26.81
CA LEU A 71 -15.68 -9.15 27.50
C LEU A 71 -15.49 -9.82 28.86
N SER A 72 -14.25 -10.14 29.25
CA SER A 72 -13.98 -10.80 30.52
C SER A 72 -13.93 -9.79 31.68
N ARG A 73 -14.03 -10.32 32.89
CA ARG A 73 -14.00 -9.54 34.14
C ARG A 73 -12.75 -8.67 34.26
N GLU A 74 -11.61 -9.18 33.81
CA GLU A 74 -10.34 -8.47 33.84
C GLU A 74 -10.37 -7.15 33.08
N TRP A 75 -11.17 -7.11 31.99
CA TRP A 75 -11.28 -5.95 31.12
C TRP A 75 -12.38 -4.99 31.53
N LEU A 76 -13.39 -5.47 32.26
CA LEU A 76 -14.62 -4.72 32.48
C LEU A 76 -14.87 -4.31 33.94
N LEU A 77 -14.16 -4.93 34.92
CA LEU A 77 -14.41 -4.65 36.32
C LEU A 77 -13.21 -3.99 36.99
N ALA A 78 -13.51 -3.02 37.85
CA ALA A 78 -12.60 -2.49 38.86
C ALA A 78 -13.25 -2.70 40.22
N ASP A 79 -12.57 -3.35 41.14
CA ASP A 79 -13.08 -3.70 42.47
C ASP A 79 -14.41 -4.44 42.41
N GLY A 80 -14.57 -5.34 41.42
CA GLY A 80 -15.75 -6.17 41.25
C GLY A 80 -16.96 -5.45 40.64
N LYS A 81 -16.82 -4.22 40.19
CA LYS A 81 -17.88 -3.43 39.58
C LYS A 81 -17.49 -2.96 38.18
N PRO A 82 -18.46 -2.89 37.24
CA PRO A 82 -18.17 -2.29 35.94
C PRO A 82 -17.62 -0.87 36.10
N PHE A 83 -16.49 -0.59 35.43
CA PHE A 83 -15.93 0.75 35.50
C PHE A 83 -16.43 1.67 34.38
N VAL A 84 -17.33 1.14 33.51
CA VAL A 84 -17.95 1.87 32.41
C VAL A 84 -19.44 2.05 32.66
N ASP A 85 -19.98 3.19 32.23
CA ASP A 85 -21.42 3.47 32.31
C ASP A 85 -22.19 2.89 31.12
N GLY A 86 -21.48 2.65 30.00
CA GLY A 86 -22.03 2.01 28.81
C GLY A 86 -20.97 1.17 28.08
N LEU A 87 -21.30 -0.09 27.81
CA LEU A 87 -20.51 -1.03 27.03
C LEU A 87 -21.22 -1.27 25.70
N VAL A 88 -20.73 -0.64 24.65
CA VAL A 88 -21.35 -0.76 23.33
C VAL A 88 -21.02 -2.12 22.70
N LEU A 89 -22.06 -2.86 22.34
CA LEU A 89 -21.97 -4.15 21.67
C LEU A 89 -22.57 -4.04 20.27
N SER A 90 -21.91 -4.64 19.29
CA SER A 90 -22.35 -4.57 17.90
C SER A 90 -23.44 -5.60 17.56
N HIS A 91 -23.51 -6.70 18.34
CA HIS A 91 -24.42 -7.80 18.01
C HIS A 91 -24.87 -8.54 19.28
N PRO A 92 -26.12 -9.10 19.32
CA PRO A 92 -26.59 -9.87 20.45
C PRO A 92 -25.74 -11.08 20.86
N GLU A 93 -24.97 -11.66 19.92
CA GLU A 93 -24.06 -12.76 20.27
C GLU A 93 -22.97 -12.29 21.25
N GLN A 94 -22.52 -11.03 21.14
CA GLN A 94 -21.57 -10.45 22.11
C GLN A 94 -22.22 -10.32 23.50
N LEU A 95 -23.49 -9.95 23.55
CA LEU A 95 -24.25 -9.89 24.82
C LEU A 95 -24.36 -11.28 25.44
N ALA A 96 -24.61 -12.31 24.63
CA ALA A 96 -24.65 -13.69 25.11
C ALA A 96 -23.32 -14.14 25.70
N ARG A 97 -22.19 -13.81 25.04
CA ARG A 97 -20.85 -14.10 25.57
C ARG A 97 -20.55 -13.27 26.82
N LEU A 98 -20.95 -11.99 26.85
CA LEU A 98 -20.75 -11.12 28.01
C LEU A 98 -21.46 -11.69 29.24
N ARG A 99 -22.69 -12.16 29.08
CA ARG A 99 -23.49 -12.77 30.19
C ARG A 99 -22.76 -13.97 30.80
N ARG A 100 -22.02 -14.73 30.01
CA ARG A 100 -21.26 -15.87 30.53
C ARG A 100 -19.91 -15.44 31.13
N ALA A 101 -19.21 -14.51 30.50
CA ALA A 101 -17.85 -14.12 30.89
C ALA A 101 -17.84 -13.09 32.04
N CYS A 102 -18.78 -12.14 32.02
CA CYS A 102 -18.84 -11.05 33.00
C CYS A 102 -20.29 -10.56 33.17
N PRO A 103 -21.14 -11.35 33.85
CA PRO A 103 -22.56 -10.97 34.04
C PRO A 103 -22.74 -9.65 34.79
N GLU A 104 -21.78 -9.25 35.62
CA GLU A 104 -21.80 -7.97 36.34
C GLU A 104 -21.87 -6.77 35.38
N ALA A 105 -21.32 -6.90 34.19
CA ALA A 105 -21.28 -5.82 33.19
C ALA A 105 -22.55 -5.79 32.30
N GLU A 106 -23.45 -6.77 32.41
CA GLU A 106 -24.63 -6.85 31.55
C GLU A 106 -25.47 -5.57 31.58
N LYS A 107 -25.62 -4.97 32.78
CA LYS A 107 -26.43 -3.76 32.95
C LYS A 107 -25.88 -2.55 32.22
N ALA A 108 -24.56 -2.54 31.92
CA ALA A 108 -23.94 -1.49 31.15
C ALA A 108 -23.98 -1.76 29.63
N ALA A 109 -24.42 -2.94 29.22
CA ALA A 109 -24.41 -3.33 27.80
C ALA A 109 -25.45 -2.56 26.99
N VAL A 110 -25.01 -2.05 25.84
CA VAL A 110 -25.84 -1.28 24.89
C VAL A 110 -25.70 -1.88 23.52
N LEU A 111 -26.76 -2.47 23.00
CA LEU A 111 -26.79 -2.99 21.63
C LEU A 111 -27.02 -1.83 20.66
N ALA A 112 -25.95 -1.37 19.98
CA ALA A 112 -26.03 -0.21 19.10
C ALA A 112 -25.45 -0.46 17.70
N GLY A 113 -25.14 -1.71 17.37
CA GLY A 113 -24.51 -2.01 16.07
C GLY A 113 -23.06 -1.55 16.03
N ASP A 114 -22.51 -1.45 14.81
CA ASP A 114 -21.10 -1.09 14.60
C ASP A 114 -21.01 0.18 13.74
N PRO A 115 -20.70 1.35 14.34
CA PRO A 115 -20.60 2.61 13.58
C PRO A 115 -19.41 2.62 12.62
N CYS A 116 -18.36 1.83 12.89
CA CYS A 116 -17.24 1.70 11.96
C CYS A 116 -17.69 0.98 10.68
N PHE A 117 -18.43 -0.11 10.83
CA PHE A 117 -18.95 -0.87 9.70
C PHE A 117 -19.99 -0.06 8.92
N ASP A 118 -20.89 0.65 9.60
CA ASP A 118 -21.87 1.52 8.95
C ASP A 118 -21.19 2.55 8.05
N ARG A 119 -20.09 3.19 8.52
CA ARG A 119 -19.31 4.14 7.72
C ARG A 119 -18.71 3.48 6.48
N MET A 120 -18.23 2.23 6.62
CA MET A 120 -17.65 1.49 5.49
C MET A 120 -18.73 1.16 4.45
N VAL A 121 -19.87 0.65 4.88
CA VAL A 121 -20.99 0.31 3.98
C VAL A 121 -21.48 1.57 3.25
N ALA A 122 -21.67 2.68 3.97
CA ALA A 122 -22.08 3.97 3.38
C ALA A 122 -21.06 4.50 2.36
N ALA A 123 -19.78 4.17 2.54
CA ALA A 123 -18.71 4.61 1.66
C ALA A 123 -18.49 3.69 0.44
N GLY A 124 -19.14 2.52 0.40
CA GLY A 124 -19.02 1.54 -0.69
C GLY A 124 -19.15 2.13 -2.10
N PRO A 125 -20.16 2.99 -2.37
CA PRO A 125 -20.30 3.62 -3.69
C PRO A 125 -19.10 4.46 -4.14
N TYR A 126 -18.22 4.84 -3.23
CA TYR A 126 -17.03 5.65 -3.55
C TYR A 126 -15.76 4.82 -3.72
N ARG A 127 -15.85 3.49 -3.80
CA ARG A 127 -14.73 2.56 -3.94
C ARG A 127 -13.68 3.02 -4.97
N GLU A 128 -14.11 3.44 -6.14
CA GLU A 128 -13.18 3.87 -7.19
C GLU A 128 -12.40 5.15 -6.84
N ARG A 129 -12.97 6.04 -6.01
CA ARG A 129 -12.23 7.21 -5.52
C ARG A 129 -11.10 6.79 -4.57
N PHE A 130 -11.38 5.82 -3.70
CA PHE A 130 -10.38 5.27 -2.78
C PHE A 130 -9.28 4.54 -3.54
N ARG A 131 -9.65 3.76 -4.58
CA ARG A 131 -8.68 3.09 -5.44
C ARG A 131 -7.71 4.11 -6.07
N ARG A 132 -8.24 5.18 -6.66
CA ARG A 132 -7.40 6.23 -7.28
C ARG A 132 -6.50 6.93 -6.26
N ALA A 133 -7.03 7.22 -5.06
CA ALA A 133 -6.23 7.86 -4.00
C ALA A 133 -5.05 6.98 -3.57
N LEU A 134 -5.23 5.65 -3.60
CA LEU A 134 -4.18 4.69 -3.28
C LEU A 134 -3.28 4.36 -4.49
N GLY A 135 -3.41 5.09 -5.59
CA GLY A 135 -2.59 4.90 -6.77
C GLY A 135 -2.89 3.64 -7.56
N VAL A 136 -4.08 3.07 -7.40
CA VAL A 136 -4.50 1.88 -8.16
C VAL A 136 -4.98 2.31 -9.54
N ARG A 137 -4.36 1.77 -10.57
CA ARG A 137 -4.68 2.06 -11.98
C ARG A 137 -5.80 1.15 -12.47
N ARG A 138 -6.44 1.57 -13.56
CA ARG A 138 -7.49 0.77 -14.21
C ARG A 138 -6.93 -0.58 -14.65
N GLY A 139 -7.64 -1.67 -14.33
CA GLY A 139 -7.20 -3.04 -14.63
C GLY A 139 -6.27 -3.63 -13.58
N GLN A 140 -5.68 -2.82 -12.71
CA GLN A 140 -4.79 -3.27 -11.65
C GLN A 140 -5.59 -3.79 -10.45
N ARG A 141 -5.14 -4.85 -9.82
CA ARG A 141 -5.75 -5.43 -8.62
C ARG A 141 -5.03 -4.94 -7.37
N LEU A 142 -5.78 -4.46 -6.38
CA LEU A 142 -5.22 -4.06 -5.10
C LEU A 142 -5.28 -5.25 -4.12
N VAL A 143 -4.12 -5.70 -3.68
CA VAL A 143 -3.99 -6.71 -2.62
C VAL A 143 -3.55 -5.98 -1.35
N VAL A 144 -4.38 -6.08 -0.30
CA VAL A 144 -4.07 -5.45 0.99
C VAL A 144 -3.58 -6.52 1.96
N LEU A 145 -2.35 -6.33 2.45
CA LEU A 145 -1.81 -7.13 3.55
C LEU A 145 -2.28 -6.51 4.86
N ASN A 146 -2.71 -7.33 5.84
CA ASN A 146 -2.99 -6.76 7.16
C ASN A 146 -2.46 -7.66 8.28
N SER A 147 -2.05 -7.02 9.37
CA SER A 147 -1.61 -7.76 10.56
C SER A 147 -2.20 -7.20 11.84
N THR A 148 -2.69 -8.11 12.69
CA THR A 148 -2.93 -7.84 14.10
C THR A 148 -1.60 -7.72 14.85
N TRP A 149 -1.63 -7.28 16.11
CA TRP A 149 -0.41 -6.98 16.88
C TRP A 149 0.16 -8.17 17.63
N ASN A 150 -0.55 -9.29 17.67
CA ASN A 150 -0.09 -10.49 18.38
C ASN A 150 1.14 -11.12 17.69
N PRO A 151 2.04 -11.75 18.43
CA PRO A 151 3.20 -12.45 17.84
C PRO A 151 2.82 -13.47 16.77
N GLU A 152 1.67 -14.11 16.92
CA GLU A 152 1.15 -15.10 15.96
C GLU A 152 0.48 -14.46 14.73
N GLY A 153 0.43 -13.13 14.66
CA GLY A 153 -0.09 -12.40 13.50
C GLY A 153 0.87 -12.44 12.31
N LEU A 154 0.42 -11.90 11.18
CA LEU A 154 1.21 -11.91 9.95
C LEU A 154 2.54 -11.15 10.09
N PHE A 155 2.58 -10.07 10.85
CA PHE A 155 3.80 -9.28 11.08
C PHE A 155 4.84 -10.07 11.88
N GLY A 156 4.38 -10.85 12.87
CA GLY A 156 5.23 -11.64 13.72
C GLY A 156 5.89 -10.86 14.86
N ASN A 157 6.97 -11.40 15.39
CA ASN A 157 7.70 -10.81 16.51
C ASN A 157 9.24 -10.83 16.33
N GLY A 158 9.71 -11.04 15.11
CA GLY A 158 11.13 -11.15 14.79
C GLY A 158 11.69 -12.57 14.89
N GLY A 159 10.81 -13.57 15.02
CA GLY A 159 11.20 -14.97 15.08
C GLY A 159 11.41 -15.61 13.70
N ASP A 160 12.07 -16.76 13.70
CA ASP A 160 12.37 -17.50 12.46
C ASP A 160 11.11 -18.04 11.76
N GLN A 161 10.00 -18.08 12.47
CA GLN A 161 8.72 -18.56 11.93
C GLN A 161 7.85 -17.44 11.34
N ASP A 162 8.31 -16.19 11.41
CA ASP A 162 7.56 -15.07 10.90
C ASP A 162 7.42 -15.14 9.37
N LEU A 163 6.22 -15.08 8.90
CA LEU A 163 5.91 -15.24 7.48
C LEU A 163 6.21 -13.97 6.66
N LEU A 164 5.97 -12.79 7.21
CA LEU A 164 6.04 -11.54 6.46
C LEU A 164 7.42 -11.29 5.80
N PRO A 165 8.56 -11.56 6.48
CA PRO A 165 9.87 -11.34 5.85
C PRO A 165 10.10 -12.18 4.59
N SER A 166 9.53 -13.39 4.52
CA SER A 166 9.64 -14.26 3.33
C SER A 166 8.56 -13.96 2.29
N LEU A 167 7.38 -13.56 2.74
CA LEU A 167 6.24 -13.30 1.87
C LEU A 167 6.41 -12.02 1.03
N LEU A 168 6.94 -10.94 1.63
CA LEU A 168 7.08 -9.65 0.93
C LEU A 168 7.97 -9.71 -0.32
N PRO A 169 9.18 -10.33 -0.27
CA PRO A 169 9.99 -10.49 -1.48
C PRO A 169 9.30 -11.33 -2.55
N ARG A 170 8.59 -12.37 -2.14
CA ARG A 170 7.86 -13.24 -3.07
C ARG A 170 6.71 -12.51 -3.75
N LEU A 171 5.94 -11.72 -3.00
CA LEU A 171 4.87 -10.91 -3.59
C LEU A 171 5.42 -9.95 -4.65
N ALA A 172 6.58 -9.32 -4.38
CA ALA A 172 7.20 -8.41 -5.33
C ALA A 172 7.75 -9.14 -6.57
N ALA A 173 8.25 -10.36 -6.40
CA ALA A 173 8.84 -11.15 -7.49
C ALA A 173 7.79 -11.87 -8.34
N GLU A 174 6.76 -12.44 -7.71
CA GLU A 174 5.79 -13.29 -8.40
C GLU A 174 4.61 -12.52 -9.00
N LEU A 175 4.25 -11.34 -8.42
CA LEU A 175 3.11 -10.56 -8.91
C LEU A 175 3.58 -9.47 -9.87
N PRO A 176 3.14 -9.49 -11.15
CA PRO A 176 3.52 -8.44 -12.09
C PRO A 176 3.15 -7.06 -11.57
N ALA A 177 4.12 -6.15 -11.64
CA ALA A 177 4.03 -4.81 -11.05
C ALA A 177 2.89 -3.96 -11.63
N ASP A 178 2.51 -4.24 -12.88
CA ASP A 178 1.45 -3.51 -13.56
C ASP A 178 0.07 -4.12 -13.33
N ASP A 179 -0.01 -5.42 -13.01
CA ASP A 179 -1.27 -6.10 -12.75
C ASP A 179 -1.71 -5.97 -11.29
N TYR A 180 -0.74 -5.79 -10.38
CA TYR A 180 -1.00 -5.77 -8.93
C TYR A 180 -0.44 -4.52 -8.27
N ARG A 181 -1.23 -4.00 -7.33
CA ARG A 181 -0.84 -2.96 -6.38
C ARG A 181 -0.86 -3.59 -4.99
N LEU A 182 0.22 -3.40 -4.21
CA LEU A 182 0.32 -3.94 -2.86
C LEU A 182 0.21 -2.80 -1.85
N ALA A 183 -0.57 -3.02 -0.79
CA ALA A 183 -0.67 -2.10 0.34
C ALA A 183 -0.63 -2.90 1.64
N ALA A 184 -0.16 -2.30 2.72
CA ALA A 184 -0.12 -2.96 4.03
C ALA A 184 -0.74 -2.09 5.11
N VAL A 185 -1.62 -2.70 5.90
CA VAL A 185 -2.26 -2.12 7.09
C VAL A 185 -1.72 -2.88 8.31
N LEU A 186 -0.89 -2.24 9.10
CA LEU A 186 -0.36 -2.83 10.33
C LEU A 186 -1.14 -2.28 11.53
N HIS A 187 -1.41 -3.13 12.52
CA HIS A 187 -2.17 -2.70 13.71
C HIS A 187 -1.51 -1.47 14.36
N PRO A 188 -2.29 -0.53 14.94
CA PRO A 188 -1.70 0.63 15.62
C PRO A 188 -0.66 0.27 16.69
N ASN A 189 -0.83 -0.84 17.42
CA ASN A 189 0.15 -1.28 18.42
C ASN A 189 1.50 -1.66 17.77
N ILE A 190 1.51 -2.23 16.58
CA ILE A 190 2.74 -2.46 15.81
C ILE A 190 3.33 -1.10 15.41
N TRP A 191 2.50 -0.26 14.80
CA TRP A 191 2.93 1.01 14.22
C TRP A 191 3.54 1.95 15.25
N TYR A 192 2.85 2.13 16.39
CA TYR A 192 3.30 3.05 17.44
C TYR A 192 4.23 2.39 18.47
N GLY A 193 4.08 1.07 18.67
CA GLY A 193 4.95 0.33 19.59
C GLY A 193 6.39 0.28 19.13
N HIS A 194 6.61 0.07 17.83
CA HIS A 194 7.96 0.10 17.25
C HIS A 194 8.35 1.49 16.72
N GLY A 195 7.39 2.35 16.51
CA GLY A 195 7.58 3.67 15.89
C GLY A 195 7.52 3.65 14.36
N PRO A 196 6.83 4.63 13.76
CA PRO A 196 6.65 4.68 12.30
C PRO A 196 7.96 4.71 11.50
N GLY A 197 9.01 5.31 12.04
CA GLY A 197 10.33 5.34 11.41
C GLY A 197 10.94 3.96 11.30
N GLN A 198 10.90 3.19 12.38
CA GLN A 198 11.45 1.83 12.42
C GLN A 198 10.69 0.89 11.47
N ILE A 199 9.36 1.00 11.45
CA ILE A 199 8.53 0.21 10.51
C ILE A 199 8.93 0.53 9.06
N ARG A 200 9.15 1.81 8.73
CA ARG A 200 9.57 2.20 7.38
C ARG A 200 10.95 1.65 7.01
N VAL A 201 11.87 1.58 7.97
CA VAL A 201 13.21 0.99 7.76
C VAL A 201 13.09 -0.52 7.50
N TRP A 202 12.36 -1.24 8.35
CA TRP A 202 12.19 -2.70 8.18
C TRP A 202 11.52 -3.06 6.85
N LEU A 203 10.58 -2.24 6.39
CA LEU A 203 9.83 -2.48 5.16
C LEU A 203 10.38 -1.69 3.96
N ASP A 204 11.57 -1.07 4.08
CA ASP A 204 12.11 -0.21 3.02
C ASP A 204 12.23 -0.94 1.68
N ARG A 205 12.77 -2.15 1.68
CA ARG A 205 12.89 -2.95 0.46
C ARG A 205 11.52 -3.18 -0.20
N ALA A 206 10.51 -3.55 0.59
CA ALA A 206 9.15 -3.75 0.07
C ALA A 206 8.54 -2.45 -0.46
N ARG A 207 8.80 -1.32 0.23
CA ARG A 207 8.34 0.00 -0.22
C ARG A 207 8.98 0.39 -1.56
N ARG A 208 10.29 0.14 -1.73
CA ARG A 208 10.98 0.38 -3.00
C ARG A 208 10.44 -0.50 -4.13
N ASN A 209 9.92 -1.68 -3.78
CA ASN A 209 9.23 -2.56 -4.73
C ASN A 209 7.80 -2.11 -5.03
N GLY A 210 7.32 -1.05 -4.36
CA GLY A 210 6.00 -0.48 -4.60
C GLY A 210 4.94 -0.76 -3.54
N LEU A 211 5.32 -1.33 -2.38
CA LEU A 211 4.38 -1.51 -1.26
C LEU A 211 4.01 -0.14 -0.67
N THR A 212 2.71 0.13 -0.54
CA THR A 212 2.19 1.31 0.14
C THR A 212 1.87 0.97 1.59
N LEU A 213 2.43 1.74 2.53
CA LEU A 213 2.07 1.62 3.95
C LEU A 213 0.87 2.53 4.24
N ILE A 214 -0.22 1.93 4.69
CA ILE A 214 -1.48 2.61 4.95
C ILE A 214 -1.49 3.11 6.40
N ASP A 215 -1.96 4.34 6.61
CA ASP A 215 -2.15 4.86 7.96
C ASP A 215 -3.11 3.93 8.72
N PRO A 216 -2.65 3.37 9.87
CA PRO A 216 -3.44 2.37 10.59
C PRO A 216 -4.65 2.91 11.32
N VAL A 217 -4.79 4.22 11.46
CA VAL A 217 -5.91 4.85 12.16
C VAL A 217 -6.91 5.44 11.17
N HIS A 218 -6.41 6.18 10.18
CA HIS A 218 -7.26 7.03 9.35
C HIS A 218 -7.58 6.48 7.96
N ALA A 219 -6.81 5.52 7.43
CA ALA A 219 -6.95 5.09 6.03
C ALA A 219 -7.21 3.58 5.82
N TRP A 220 -7.18 2.75 6.87
CA TRP A 220 -7.33 1.30 6.71
C TRP A 220 -8.72 0.90 6.17
N ARG A 221 -9.76 1.62 6.56
CA ARG A 221 -11.14 1.37 6.08
C ARG A 221 -11.24 1.58 4.57
N GLN A 222 -10.64 2.68 4.11
CA GLN A 222 -10.60 3.04 2.69
C GLN A 222 -9.78 2.00 1.89
N ALA A 223 -8.69 1.50 2.49
CA ALA A 223 -7.89 0.45 1.87
C ALA A 223 -8.69 -0.85 1.70
N LEU A 224 -9.46 -1.25 2.72
CA LEU A 224 -10.34 -2.43 2.62
C LEU A 224 -11.42 -2.24 1.55
N LEU A 225 -12.05 -1.07 1.51
CA LEU A 225 -13.07 -0.77 0.48
C LEU A 225 -12.48 -0.79 -0.93
N ALA A 226 -11.23 -0.37 -1.09
CA ALA A 226 -10.54 -0.34 -2.36
C ALA A 226 -10.03 -1.73 -2.80
N ALA A 227 -9.85 -2.66 -1.85
CA ALA A 227 -9.18 -3.94 -2.07
C ALA A 227 -9.95 -4.86 -3.03
N ASP A 228 -9.21 -5.64 -3.82
CA ASP A 228 -9.73 -6.76 -4.59
C ASP A 228 -9.52 -8.08 -3.84
N ALA A 229 -8.48 -8.14 -3.01
CA ALA A 229 -8.21 -9.26 -2.11
C ALA A 229 -7.46 -8.77 -0.87
N VAL A 230 -7.63 -9.49 0.23
CA VAL A 230 -6.91 -9.25 1.47
C VAL A 230 -6.09 -10.51 1.81
N VAL A 231 -4.81 -10.32 2.11
CA VAL A 231 -3.96 -11.37 2.69
C VAL A 231 -3.67 -10.93 4.12
N GLY A 232 -4.21 -11.67 5.09
CA GLY A 232 -4.16 -11.21 6.45
C GLY A 232 -4.02 -12.33 7.48
N ASP A 233 -4.39 -11.98 8.70
CA ASP A 233 -4.39 -12.92 9.82
C ASP A 233 -5.77 -12.95 10.51
N PHE A 234 -5.80 -13.55 11.70
CA PHE A 234 -7.01 -13.72 12.50
C PHE A 234 -7.54 -12.43 13.17
N GLY A 235 -7.02 -11.27 12.75
CA GLY A 235 -7.42 -9.98 13.32
C GLY A 235 -8.73 -9.41 12.77
N ALA A 236 -9.25 -8.40 13.46
CA ALA A 236 -10.52 -7.77 13.13
C ALA A 236 -10.54 -7.15 11.71
N VAL A 237 -9.38 -6.72 11.18
CA VAL A 237 -9.30 -6.11 9.84
C VAL A 237 -9.64 -7.14 8.76
N SER A 238 -9.14 -8.38 8.90
CA SER A 238 -9.53 -9.50 8.01
C SER A 238 -11.03 -9.80 8.10
N TYR A 239 -11.57 -9.75 9.31
CA TYR A 239 -13.00 -9.98 9.55
C TYR A 239 -13.86 -8.91 8.88
N TYR A 240 -13.49 -7.63 9.01
CA TYR A 240 -14.19 -6.53 8.32
C TYR A 240 -14.13 -6.69 6.80
N ALA A 241 -12.97 -7.12 6.26
CA ALA A 241 -12.85 -7.38 4.83
C ALA A 241 -13.85 -8.45 4.38
N ALA A 242 -13.93 -9.56 5.15
CA ALA A 242 -14.89 -10.63 4.88
C ALA A 242 -16.33 -10.15 5.01
N ALA A 243 -16.63 -9.30 6.00
CA ALA A 243 -17.97 -8.72 6.21
C ALA A 243 -18.38 -7.81 5.04
N LEU A 244 -17.41 -7.15 4.39
CA LEU A 244 -17.65 -6.35 3.18
C LEU A 244 -17.78 -7.21 1.91
N GLY A 245 -17.59 -8.54 2.03
CA GLY A 245 -17.62 -9.44 0.88
C GLY A 245 -16.31 -9.50 0.10
N THR A 246 -15.22 -8.91 0.62
CA THR A 246 -13.90 -8.95 -0.03
C THR A 246 -13.26 -10.34 0.17
N PRO A 247 -12.67 -10.94 -0.89
CA PRO A 247 -11.92 -12.19 -0.76
C PRO A 247 -10.77 -12.09 0.25
N VAL A 248 -10.70 -13.02 1.20
CA VAL A 248 -9.66 -13.05 2.23
C VAL A 248 -8.89 -14.37 2.17
N LEU A 249 -7.57 -14.28 2.22
CA LEU A 249 -6.64 -15.41 2.31
C LEU A 249 -5.86 -15.25 3.63
N LEU A 250 -5.97 -16.21 4.55
CA LEU A 250 -5.31 -16.11 5.84
C LEU A 250 -3.89 -16.67 5.78
N ALA A 251 -2.91 -15.81 5.98
CA ALA A 251 -1.49 -16.17 6.04
C ALA A 251 -1.07 -16.60 7.46
N ALA A 252 -1.79 -16.14 8.48
CA ALA A 252 -1.58 -16.55 9.86
C ALA A 252 -2.95 -16.75 10.53
N ALA A 253 -3.09 -17.77 11.35
CA ALA A 253 -4.41 -18.17 11.82
C ALA A 253 -4.67 -18.00 13.31
N GLY A 254 -3.69 -18.20 14.18
CA GLY A 254 -3.78 -17.95 15.64
C GLY A 254 -5.11 -18.35 16.28
N GLU A 255 -5.70 -19.46 15.85
CA GLU A 255 -7.05 -19.89 16.28
C GLU A 255 -7.13 -20.09 17.80
N GLU A 256 -6.04 -20.56 18.38
CA GLU A 256 -5.92 -20.81 19.82
C GLU A 256 -5.96 -19.53 20.67
N LYS A 257 -5.85 -18.36 20.04
CA LYS A 257 -5.93 -17.05 20.69
C LYS A 257 -7.35 -16.47 20.67
N LEU A 258 -8.28 -17.17 20.04
CA LEU A 258 -9.65 -16.68 19.86
C LEU A 258 -10.62 -17.42 20.78
N ASP A 259 -11.64 -16.69 21.23
CA ASP A 259 -12.80 -17.32 21.87
C ASP A 259 -13.45 -18.25 20.84
N PRO A 260 -13.49 -19.58 21.10
CA PRO A 260 -13.97 -20.54 20.11
C PRO A 260 -15.44 -20.33 19.70
N GLU A 261 -16.23 -19.65 20.53
CA GLU A 261 -17.64 -19.32 20.23
C GLU A 261 -17.80 -18.00 19.47
N ALA A 262 -16.72 -17.20 19.36
CA ALA A 262 -16.79 -15.94 18.64
C ALA A 262 -17.01 -16.15 17.13
N PRO A 263 -17.82 -15.31 16.46
CA PRO A 263 -17.94 -15.36 15.01
C PRO A 263 -16.61 -15.23 14.26
N LEU A 264 -15.66 -14.52 14.85
CA LEU A 264 -14.30 -14.41 14.31
C LEU A 264 -13.60 -15.78 14.25
N ALA A 265 -13.74 -16.61 15.28
CA ALA A 265 -13.15 -17.97 15.27
C ALA A 265 -13.82 -18.84 14.20
N ALA A 266 -15.14 -18.74 14.06
CA ALA A 266 -15.86 -19.45 13.00
C ALA A 266 -15.40 -19.03 11.61
N PHE A 267 -15.15 -17.74 11.39
CA PHE A 267 -14.59 -17.22 10.14
C PHE A 267 -13.18 -17.76 9.90
N VAL A 268 -12.31 -17.73 10.92
CA VAL A 268 -10.91 -18.19 10.80
C VAL A 268 -10.85 -19.68 10.44
N ARG A 269 -11.77 -20.49 10.99
CA ARG A 269 -11.86 -21.92 10.62
C ARG A 269 -12.27 -22.15 9.16
N GLN A 270 -13.09 -21.27 8.60
CA GLN A 270 -13.65 -21.42 7.25
C GLN A 270 -12.81 -20.77 6.15
N ALA A 271 -12.06 -19.71 6.49
CA ALA A 271 -11.34 -18.92 5.51
C ALA A 271 -10.20 -19.72 4.86
N PRO A 272 -9.99 -19.57 3.55
CA PRO A 272 -8.88 -20.24 2.88
C PRO A 272 -7.53 -19.79 3.44
N ARG A 273 -6.58 -20.73 3.49
CA ARG A 273 -5.24 -20.53 4.03
C ARG A 273 -4.24 -20.30 2.92
N LEU A 274 -3.34 -19.35 3.13
CA LEU A 274 -2.20 -19.15 2.24
C LEU A 274 -1.23 -20.34 2.41
N ASP A 275 -0.87 -20.98 1.31
CA ASP A 275 0.26 -21.88 1.26
C ASP A 275 1.53 -21.04 1.05
N PRO A 276 2.41 -20.93 2.05
CA PRO A 276 3.59 -20.07 1.93
C PRO A 276 4.62 -20.57 0.91
N TYR A 277 4.46 -21.78 0.39
CA TYR A 277 5.36 -22.37 -0.61
C TYR A 277 4.72 -22.49 -2.00
N GLY A 278 3.41 -22.31 -2.10
CA GLY A 278 2.69 -22.38 -3.36
C GLY A 278 2.81 -21.09 -4.18
N SER A 279 2.38 -21.16 -5.44
CA SER A 279 2.36 -20.01 -6.36
C SER A 279 1.42 -18.92 -5.84
N LEU A 280 1.93 -17.72 -5.54
CA LEU A 280 1.10 -16.61 -5.07
C LEU A 280 0.12 -16.13 -6.15
N PRO A 281 0.52 -15.97 -7.43
CA PRO A 281 -0.45 -15.62 -8.47
C PRO A 281 -1.56 -16.66 -8.62
N GLY A 282 -1.20 -17.93 -8.54
CA GLY A 282 -2.16 -19.04 -8.64
C GLY A 282 -3.20 -19.01 -7.52
N GLN A 283 -2.73 -18.86 -6.28
CA GLN A 283 -3.62 -18.78 -5.10
C GLN A 283 -4.55 -17.57 -5.17
N LEU A 284 -4.01 -16.39 -5.55
CA LEU A 284 -4.83 -15.19 -5.70
C LEU A 284 -5.84 -15.33 -6.83
N ALA A 285 -5.45 -15.92 -7.95
CA ALA A 285 -6.35 -16.15 -9.08
C ALA A 285 -7.49 -17.09 -8.67
N GLU A 286 -7.16 -18.18 -7.99
CA GLU A 286 -8.15 -19.15 -7.48
C GLU A 286 -9.09 -18.50 -6.47
N LEU A 287 -8.52 -17.75 -5.51
CA LEU A 287 -9.31 -17.01 -4.53
C LEU A 287 -10.33 -16.09 -5.21
N LEU A 288 -9.86 -15.28 -6.17
CA LEU A 288 -10.73 -14.32 -6.87
C LEU A 288 -11.79 -15.02 -7.72
N ALA A 289 -11.44 -16.13 -8.37
CA ALA A 289 -12.36 -16.86 -9.27
C ALA A 289 -13.45 -17.64 -8.50
N ARG A 290 -13.10 -18.16 -7.32
CA ARG A 290 -14.00 -19.05 -6.56
C ARG A 290 -14.63 -18.37 -5.34
N HIS A 291 -14.29 -17.13 -5.07
CA HIS A 291 -14.77 -16.44 -3.85
C HIS A 291 -16.30 -16.42 -3.78
N ARG A 292 -16.79 -16.72 -2.61
CA ARG A 292 -18.17 -16.51 -2.23
C ARG A 292 -18.16 -15.80 -0.87
N PRO A 293 -18.93 -14.70 -0.73
CA PRO A 293 -18.95 -13.97 0.55
C PRO A 293 -19.37 -14.86 1.70
N PHE A 294 -18.72 -14.70 2.83
CA PHE A 294 -19.07 -15.41 4.05
C PHE A 294 -20.34 -14.79 4.66
N ALA A 295 -21.34 -15.61 4.94
CA ALA A 295 -22.58 -15.13 5.56
C ALA A 295 -22.33 -14.63 7.00
N GLY A 296 -21.56 -15.38 7.78
CA GLY A 296 -21.30 -15.06 9.20
C GLY A 296 -20.69 -13.67 9.42
N PRO A 297 -19.56 -13.31 8.80
CA PRO A 297 -19.00 -11.97 8.99
C PRO A 297 -19.98 -10.84 8.66
N ALA A 298 -20.72 -10.94 7.56
CA ALA A 298 -21.69 -9.92 7.18
C ALA A 298 -22.82 -9.81 8.24
N GLU A 299 -23.30 -10.97 8.71
CA GLU A 299 -24.40 -11.05 9.70
C GLU A 299 -23.98 -10.54 11.08
N PHE A 300 -22.83 -11.06 11.59
CA PHE A 300 -22.46 -10.84 12.99
C PHE A 300 -21.66 -9.57 13.26
N THR A 301 -21.30 -8.80 12.22
CA THR A 301 -20.58 -7.53 12.42
C THR A 301 -21.48 -6.46 13.03
N SER A 302 -22.75 -6.38 12.61
CA SER A 302 -23.67 -5.36 13.14
C SER A 302 -25.11 -5.87 13.15
N SER A 303 -25.78 -5.79 14.31
CA SER A 303 -27.20 -6.11 14.44
C SER A 303 -28.12 -4.93 14.08
N ALA A 304 -27.54 -3.74 13.85
CA ALA A 304 -28.31 -2.53 13.55
C ALA A 304 -27.68 -1.78 12.36
N PRO A 305 -27.65 -2.42 11.18
CA PRO A 305 -27.00 -1.79 10.01
C PRO A 305 -27.60 -0.43 9.68
N GLY A 306 -26.74 0.60 9.61
CA GLY A 306 -27.11 1.97 9.30
C GLY A 306 -27.72 2.76 10.46
N ALA A 307 -27.99 2.14 11.59
CA ALA A 307 -28.67 2.78 12.72
C ALA A 307 -27.74 3.07 13.91
N SER A 308 -26.47 2.67 13.83
CA SER A 308 -25.57 2.77 14.98
C SER A 308 -25.37 4.21 15.48
N ALA A 309 -25.28 5.18 14.57
CA ALA A 309 -25.11 6.59 14.96
C ALA A 309 -26.30 7.11 15.79
N GLU A 310 -27.51 6.75 15.38
CA GLU A 310 -28.74 7.14 16.09
C GLU A 310 -28.80 6.47 17.47
N LEU A 311 -28.57 5.16 17.53
CA LEU A 311 -28.61 4.41 18.77
C LEU A 311 -27.56 4.91 19.77
N LEU A 312 -26.34 5.18 19.30
CA LEU A 312 -25.28 5.73 20.14
C LEU A 312 -25.60 7.13 20.63
N ARG A 313 -26.10 8.00 19.75
CA ARG A 313 -26.48 9.36 20.13
C ARG A 313 -27.56 9.34 21.21
N ARG A 314 -28.60 8.54 21.03
CA ARG A 314 -29.69 8.35 22.02
C ARG A 314 -29.11 7.94 23.37
N HIS A 315 -28.22 6.97 23.37
CA HIS A 315 -27.57 6.48 24.58
C HIS A 315 -26.71 7.57 25.26
N PHE A 316 -25.90 8.30 24.50
CA PHE A 316 -25.04 9.36 25.06
C PHE A 316 -25.87 10.50 25.66
N TYR A 317 -26.94 10.92 24.98
CA TYR A 317 -27.81 11.97 25.50
C TYR A 317 -28.55 11.53 26.78
N ALA A 318 -28.93 10.26 26.84
CA ALA A 318 -29.51 9.70 28.05
C ALA A 318 -28.51 9.67 29.22
N LEU A 319 -27.26 9.29 28.96
CA LEU A 319 -26.21 9.31 30.00
C LEU A 319 -25.90 10.72 30.50
N LEU A 320 -26.04 11.72 29.63
CA LEU A 320 -25.79 13.12 29.97
C LEU A 320 -27.01 13.81 30.60
N ASP A 321 -28.13 13.13 30.66
CA ASP A 321 -29.42 13.68 31.08
C ASP A 321 -29.83 14.92 30.27
N LEU A 322 -29.63 14.84 28.95
CA LEU A 322 -29.93 15.91 28.01
C LEU A 322 -30.98 15.48 26.98
N ALA A 323 -31.81 16.45 26.57
CA ALA A 323 -32.78 16.21 25.49
C ALA A 323 -32.05 15.94 24.17
N GLU A 324 -32.37 14.82 23.50
CA GLU A 324 -31.78 14.46 22.22
C GLU A 324 -32.22 15.46 21.13
N PRO A 325 -31.28 15.96 20.27
CA PRO A 325 -31.66 16.82 19.16
C PRO A 325 -32.61 16.14 18.17
N THR A 326 -33.55 16.90 17.63
CA THR A 326 -34.54 16.40 16.66
C THR A 326 -33.94 16.14 15.27
N ALA A 327 -32.84 16.78 14.95
CA ALA A 327 -32.14 16.54 13.67
C ALA A 327 -31.65 15.09 13.61
N PRO A 328 -31.63 14.46 12.40
CA PRO A 328 -31.11 13.10 12.29
C PRO A 328 -29.66 12.96 12.76
N ALA A 329 -29.34 11.82 13.36
CA ALA A 329 -27.95 11.51 13.72
C ALA A 329 -27.09 11.45 12.46
N ARG A 330 -25.91 12.04 12.51
CA ARG A 330 -25.01 12.08 11.37
C ARG A 330 -23.96 10.97 11.46
N LEU A 331 -23.88 10.19 10.40
CA LEU A 331 -22.79 9.24 10.20
C LEU A 331 -21.69 9.96 9.42
N GLU A 332 -20.56 10.22 10.06
CA GLU A 332 -19.45 10.95 9.44
C GLU A 332 -18.88 10.16 8.24
N PRO A 333 -18.81 10.75 7.03
CA PRO A 333 -18.24 10.07 5.87
C PRO A 333 -16.77 9.71 6.07
N LEU A 334 -16.32 8.64 5.41
CA LEU A 334 -14.88 8.32 5.37
C LEU A 334 -14.17 9.36 4.48
N PRO A 335 -13.13 10.03 5.01
CA PRO A 335 -12.40 11.01 4.19
C PRO A 335 -11.60 10.33 3.07
N LEU A 336 -11.37 11.05 1.99
CA LEU A 336 -10.49 10.58 0.93
C LEU A 336 -9.04 10.64 1.44
N PRO A 337 -8.27 9.53 1.36
CA PRO A 337 -6.85 9.57 1.75
C PRO A 337 -6.04 10.49 0.85
N PRO A 338 -4.91 11.02 1.34
CA PRO A 338 -3.98 11.74 0.46
C PRO A 338 -3.57 10.87 -0.73
N TYR A 339 -3.38 11.48 -1.88
CA TYR A 339 -2.90 10.77 -3.06
C TYR A 339 -1.41 10.43 -2.90
N GLU A 340 -1.10 9.16 -2.96
CA GLU A 340 0.28 8.68 -2.95
C GLU A 340 0.52 7.87 -4.23
N PRO A 341 1.19 8.47 -5.23
CA PRO A 341 1.50 7.74 -6.46
C PRO A 341 2.42 6.56 -6.15
N PRO A 342 2.25 5.44 -6.86
CA PRO A 342 3.15 4.31 -6.68
C PRO A 342 4.56 4.70 -7.13
N ARG A 343 5.53 4.57 -6.24
CA ARG A 343 6.93 4.85 -6.54
C ARG A 343 7.72 3.55 -6.42
N ARG A 344 8.35 3.15 -7.52
CA ARG A 344 9.21 1.98 -7.55
C ARG A 344 10.62 2.40 -7.92
N THR A 345 11.54 2.17 -7.00
CA THR A 345 12.97 2.48 -7.23
C THR A 345 13.84 1.22 -7.24
N SER A 346 13.23 0.04 -7.11
CA SER A 346 13.92 -1.22 -7.33
C SER A 346 14.05 -1.51 -8.83
N SER A 347 15.10 -2.23 -9.17
CA SER A 347 15.29 -2.77 -10.51
C SER A 347 14.12 -3.70 -10.89
N LEU A 348 13.64 -3.57 -12.12
CA LEU A 348 12.58 -4.43 -12.66
C LEU A 348 13.12 -5.27 -13.80
N ASP A 349 12.90 -6.56 -13.74
CA ASP A 349 13.08 -7.45 -14.88
C ASP A 349 11.82 -7.36 -15.74
N VAL A 350 12.01 -7.04 -17.00
CA VAL A 350 10.93 -6.81 -17.96
C VAL A 350 10.93 -7.93 -18.97
N ARG A 351 9.80 -8.62 -19.09
CA ARG A 351 9.57 -9.58 -20.16
C ARG A 351 8.74 -8.91 -21.25
N ALA A 352 9.23 -8.97 -22.49
CA ALA A 352 8.58 -8.38 -23.64
C ALA A 352 8.32 -9.43 -24.72
N CYS A 353 7.08 -9.51 -25.18
CA CYS A 353 6.72 -10.41 -26.26
C CYS A 353 6.06 -9.61 -27.40
N VAL A 354 6.73 -9.54 -28.55
CA VAL A 354 6.23 -8.79 -29.70
C VAL A 354 5.41 -9.71 -30.61
N ARG A 355 4.12 -9.49 -30.68
CA ARG A 355 3.14 -10.26 -31.45
C ARG A 355 2.54 -9.38 -32.55
N GLY A 356 3.12 -9.44 -33.74
CA GLY A 356 2.71 -8.57 -34.84
C GLY A 356 2.93 -7.10 -34.53
N ALA A 357 1.85 -6.33 -34.46
CA ALA A 357 1.88 -4.90 -34.12
C ALA A 357 1.72 -4.63 -32.62
N GLU A 358 1.55 -5.68 -31.80
CA GLU A 358 1.30 -5.57 -30.37
C GLU A 358 2.54 -6.00 -29.58
N ILE A 359 2.85 -5.28 -28.54
CA ILE A 359 3.97 -5.56 -27.62
C ILE A 359 3.37 -5.82 -26.25
N VAL A 360 3.46 -7.07 -25.78
CA VAL A 360 3.01 -7.46 -24.44
C VAL A 360 4.17 -7.26 -23.47
N ILE A 361 3.94 -6.50 -22.41
CA ILE A 361 4.95 -6.19 -21.39
C ILE A 361 4.49 -6.72 -20.05
N GLU A 362 5.41 -7.37 -19.33
CA GLU A 362 5.24 -7.80 -17.96
C GLU A 362 6.49 -7.40 -17.17
N ARG A 363 6.32 -6.72 -16.06
CA ARG A 363 7.42 -6.21 -15.22
C ARG A 363 7.30 -6.81 -13.82
N SER A 364 8.41 -7.29 -13.25
CA SER A 364 8.47 -7.82 -11.88
C SER A 364 9.82 -7.52 -11.23
N VAL A 365 9.87 -7.62 -9.89
CA VAL A 365 11.11 -7.50 -9.12
C VAL A 365 11.70 -8.91 -8.97
N GLY A 366 12.32 -9.42 -10.00
CA GLY A 366 12.88 -10.78 -10.03
C GLY A 366 12.50 -11.46 -11.31
N HIS A 367 13.28 -12.47 -11.67
CA HIS A 367 13.13 -13.13 -12.96
C HIS A 367 11.78 -13.83 -13.06
N PRO A 368 10.93 -13.47 -14.01
CA PRO A 368 9.70 -14.20 -14.25
C PRO A 368 10.03 -15.63 -14.72
N TYR A 369 9.53 -16.62 -14.00
CA TYR A 369 9.79 -18.03 -14.33
C TYR A 369 9.14 -18.43 -15.65
N GLY A 370 9.96 -19.02 -16.52
CA GLY A 370 9.55 -19.93 -17.59
C GLY A 370 8.55 -19.43 -18.61
N ALA A 371 8.89 -18.42 -19.41
CA ALA A 371 8.03 -18.09 -20.56
C ALA A 371 8.84 -17.51 -21.72
N ASP A 372 8.35 -17.72 -22.93
CA ASP A 372 8.90 -17.19 -24.16
C ASP A 372 8.85 -15.64 -24.16
N GLY A 373 9.91 -15.02 -24.56
CA GLY A 373 9.99 -13.56 -24.69
C GLY A 373 11.40 -13.06 -24.52
N GLU A 374 11.64 -11.83 -24.95
CA GLU A 374 12.90 -11.13 -24.73
C GLU A 374 12.87 -10.47 -23.34
N THR A 375 13.96 -10.56 -22.62
CA THR A 375 14.06 -9.94 -21.29
C THR A 375 15.05 -8.78 -21.33
N HIS A 376 14.75 -7.76 -20.53
CA HIS A 376 15.66 -6.63 -20.32
C HIS A 376 15.46 -6.06 -18.93
N ARG A 377 16.39 -5.25 -18.47
CA ARG A 377 16.36 -4.65 -17.14
C ARG A 377 16.01 -3.17 -17.23
N ALA A 378 14.96 -2.77 -16.49
CA ALA A 378 14.57 -1.38 -16.34
C ALA A 378 14.85 -0.93 -14.90
N VAL A 379 15.64 0.15 -14.73
CA VAL A 379 16.11 0.61 -13.42
C VAL A 379 15.78 2.08 -13.24
N HIS A 380 15.19 2.43 -12.10
CA HIS A 380 14.96 3.83 -11.73
C HIS A 380 16.27 4.45 -11.26
N GLU A 381 16.55 5.69 -11.66
CA GLU A 381 17.80 6.39 -11.30
C GLU A 381 18.02 6.47 -9.78
N ASP A 382 16.95 6.59 -8.99
CA ASP A 382 17.03 6.64 -7.53
C ASP A 382 17.18 5.25 -6.88
N THR A 383 17.66 4.24 -7.62
CA THR A 383 17.90 2.90 -7.05
C THR A 383 18.92 2.96 -5.91
N VAL A 384 18.74 2.09 -4.89
CA VAL A 384 19.71 1.94 -3.79
C VAL A 384 20.92 1.08 -4.17
N HIS A 385 20.87 0.46 -5.34
CA HIS A 385 21.96 -0.39 -5.84
C HIS A 385 22.54 0.24 -7.13
N PRO A 386 23.49 1.17 -7.02
CA PRO A 386 24.03 1.85 -8.19
C PRO A 386 24.59 0.90 -9.28
N ALA A 387 25.06 -0.28 -8.88
CA ALA A 387 25.52 -1.30 -9.83
C ALA A 387 24.42 -1.77 -10.80
N ASP A 388 23.15 -1.67 -10.41
CA ASP A 388 22.03 -2.01 -11.31
C ASP A 388 21.99 -1.06 -12.52
N LEU A 389 22.37 0.21 -12.33
CA LEU A 389 22.39 1.18 -13.43
C LEU A 389 23.43 0.84 -14.50
N GLU A 390 24.55 0.22 -14.09
CA GLU A 390 25.61 -0.20 -15.02
C GLU A 390 25.15 -1.31 -15.96
N THR A 391 24.15 -2.10 -15.55
CA THR A 391 23.64 -3.24 -16.32
C THR A 391 22.24 -2.98 -16.89
N ALA A 392 21.70 -1.78 -16.68
CA ALA A 392 20.35 -1.44 -17.11
C ALA A 392 20.26 -1.23 -18.63
N ASP A 393 19.30 -1.87 -19.26
CA ASP A 393 18.94 -1.61 -20.66
C ASP A 393 18.12 -0.32 -20.80
N VAL A 394 17.26 -0.08 -19.81
CA VAL A 394 16.37 1.09 -19.74
C VAL A 394 16.58 1.77 -18.38
N ILE A 395 16.97 3.05 -18.39
CA ILE A 395 17.04 3.83 -17.15
C ILE A 395 15.88 4.80 -17.13
N LEU A 396 15.19 4.85 -15.97
CA LEU A 396 13.95 5.56 -15.78
C LEU A 396 14.10 6.68 -14.74
N ARG A 397 13.34 7.76 -14.95
CA ARG A 397 13.11 8.79 -13.96
C ARG A 397 11.69 9.31 -14.10
N ASP A 398 11.07 9.68 -12.98
CA ASP A 398 9.79 10.37 -12.97
C ASP A 398 9.93 11.73 -12.26
N GLY A 399 9.21 12.72 -12.75
CA GLY A 399 9.22 14.05 -12.15
C GLY A 399 8.63 15.14 -13.05
N PRO A 400 8.49 16.36 -12.52
CA PRO A 400 8.04 17.47 -13.33
C PRO A 400 9.07 17.78 -14.45
N PRO A 401 8.59 18.14 -15.64
CA PRO A 401 9.50 18.35 -16.78
C PRO A 401 10.37 19.61 -16.68
N ASP A 402 10.06 20.46 -15.71
CA ASP A 402 10.74 21.73 -15.46
C ASP A 402 11.52 21.73 -14.14
N ASP A 403 11.88 20.55 -13.63
CA ASP A 403 12.67 20.43 -12.39
C ASP A 403 14.07 20.99 -12.62
N PRO A 404 14.45 22.10 -11.95
CA PRO A 404 15.73 22.77 -12.23
C PRO A 404 16.97 21.93 -11.89
N ARG A 405 16.81 20.86 -11.11
CA ARG A 405 17.93 19.97 -10.75
C ARG A 405 18.43 19.14 -11.93
N PHE A 406 17.60 18.96 -12.96
CA PHE A 406 17.87 18.04 -14.08
C PHE A 406 17.88 18.73 -15.44
N GLY A 407 17.65 20.04 -15.49
CA GLY A 407 17.45 20.76 -16.74
C GLY A 407 16.17 20.30 -17.44
N SER A 408 16.24 20.01 -18.72
CA SER A 408 15.10 19.43 -19.43
C SER A 408 15.14 17.88 -19.38
N PRO A 409 13.99 17.20 -19.58
CA PRO A 409 13.99 15.75 -19.74
C PRO A 409 14.96 15.23 -20.82
N GLU A 410 15.14 16.01 -21.90
CA GLU A 410 16.03 15.69 -23.00
C GLU A 410 17.51 15.80 -22.60
N GLU A 411 17.86 16.77 -21.76
CA GLU A 411 19.21 16.98 -21.22
C GLU A 411 19.56 15.87 -20.22
N TRP A 412 18.68 15.60 -19.28
CA TRP A 412 18.82 14.46 -18.35
C TRP A 412 19.06 13.14 -19.11
N ALA A 413 18.22 12.88 -20.13
CA ALA A 413 18.34 11.64 -20.90
C ALA A 413 19.67 11.56 -21.70
N ALA A 414 20.18 12.70 -22.12
CA ALA A 414 21.50 12.75 -22.78
C ALA A 414 22.62 12.43 -21.79
N GLU A 415 22.56 13.00 -20.59
CA GLU A 415 23.53 12.74 -19.52
C GLU A 415 23.54 11.25 -19.14
N VAL A 416 22.37 10.65 -18.94
CA VAL A 416 22.23 9.23 -18.61
C VAL A 416 22.89 8.34 -19.67
N LEU A 417 22.58 8.55 -20.95
CA LEU A 417 23.17 7.75 -22.01
C LEU A 417 24.70 7.99 -22.15
N GLY A 418 25.16 9.19 -21.83
CA GLY A 418 26.61 9.47 -21.79
C GLY A 418 27.31 8.73 -20.67
N ARG A 419 26.65 8.65 -19.51
CA ARG A 419 27.22 8.04 -18.29
C ARG A 419 27.17 6.51 -18.31
N TYR A 420 26.09 5.92 -18.84
CA TYR A 420 25.87 4.46 -18.81
C TYR A 420 25.89 3.86 -20.21
N PRO A 421 27.09 3.40 -20.69
CA PRO A 421 27.23 2.89 -22.06
C PRO A 421 26.35 1.68 -22.40
N HIS A 422 25.99 0.88 -21.41
CA HIS A 422 25.13 -0.27 -21.61
C HIS A 422 23.66 0.13 -21.84
N CYS A 423 23.24 1.26 -21.28
CA CYS A 423 21.86 1.74 -21.41
C CYS A 423 21.55 2.11 -22.86
N SER A 424 20.49 1.55 -23.41
CA SER A 424 20.02 1.83 -24.76
C SER A 424 18.89 2.86 -24.82
N VAL A 425 18.15 3.00 -23.71
CA VAL A 425 16.95 3.85 -23.60
C VAL A 425 16.96 4.58 -22.25
N ALA A 426 17.03 5.90 -22.27
CA ALA A 426 16.81 6.74 -21.09
C ALA A 426 15.42 7.38 -21.21
N ALA A 427 14.57 7.20 -20.19
CA ALA A 427 13.18 7.60 -20.26
C ALA A 427 12.76 8.44 -19.04
N TYR A 428 12.32 9.66 -19.28
CA TYR A 428 11.82 10.60 -18.28
C TYR A 428 10.29 10.65 -18.35
N VAL A 429 9.63 10.12 -17.31
CA VAL A 429 8.16 10.15 -17.18
C VAL A 429 7.78 11.53 -16.68
N SER A 430 7.19 12.34 -17.56
CA SER A 430 6.86 13.75 -17.29
C SER A 430 5.38 14.00 -17.04
N GLY A 431 4.57 12.94 -17.00
CA GLY A 431 3.13 13.04 -16.77
C GLY A 431 2.48 11.67 -16.74
N PRO A 432 1.20 11.60 -16.42
CA PRO A 432 0.50 10.32 -16.25
C PRO A 432 0.30 9.53 -17.56
N ASP A 433 0.44 10.19 -18.69
CA ASP A 433 0.18 9.61 -20.02
C ASP A 433 1.36 9.71 -20.97
N ARG A 434 2.50 10.27 -20.52
CA ARG A 434 3.60 10.63 -21.42
C ARG A 434 5.00 10.45 -20.82
N CYS A 435 5.96 10.12 -21.66
CA CYS A 435 7.36 10.17 -21.30
C CYS A 435 8.22 10.65 -22.47
N VAL A 436 9.33 11.32 -22.13
CA VAL A 436 10.37 11.70 -23.07
C VAL A 436 11.43 10.60 -23.02
N VAL A 437 11.81 10.09 -24.19
CA VAL A 437 12.75 8.99 -24.30
C VAL A 437 13.90 9.42 -25.21
N ARG A 438 15.11 9.10 -24.82
CA ARG A 438 16.27 9.24 -25.72
C ARG A 438 16.88 7.86 -25.96
N THR A 439 17.20 7.59 -27.22
CA THR A 439 17.89 6.38 -27.64
C THR A 439 19.19 6.76 -28.36
N ARG A 440 20.15 5.83 -28.47
CA ARG A 440 21.40 6.09 -29.11
C ARG A 440 21.24 6.31 -30.62
N ASP A 441 20.33 5.57 -31.24
CA ASP A 441 20.20 5.55 -32.70
C ASP A 441 19.18 6.56 -33.25
N LEU A 442 18.08 6.74 -32.52
CA LEU A 442 16.97 7.55 -33.03
C LEU A 442 16.89 8.96 -32.42
N GLY A 443 17.75 9.26 -31.44
CA GLY A 443 17.72 10.54 -30.74
C GLY A 443 16.53 10.64 -29.76
N VAL A 444 15.91 11.82 -29.68
CA VAL A 444 14.83 12.11 -28.74
C VAL A 444 13.47 11.79 -29.35
N LEU A 445 12.69 11.00 -28.62
CA LEU A 445 11.32 10.62 -28.96
C LEU A 445 10.39 11.01 -27.81
N ARG A 446 9.16 11.31 -28.12
CA ARG A 446 8.08 11.51 -27.15
C ARG A 446 7.08 10.38 -27.31
N LEU A 447 6.76 9.72 -26.21
CA LEU A 447 5.77 8.67 -26.16
C LEU A 447 4.56 9.22 -25.40
N SER A 448 3.39 9.21 -26.03
CA SER A 448 2.15 9.66 -25.38
C SER A 448 1.03 8.67 -25.63
N ALA A 449 0.34 8.31 -24.56
CA ALA A 449 -0.80 7.40 -24.65
C ALA A 449 -2.07 8.17 -25.03
N GLY A 450 -2.96 7.50 -25.71
CA GLY A 450 -4.23 8.08 -26.10
C GLY A 450 -5.15 8.34 -24.90
N PRO A 451 -6.21 9.13 -25.10
CA PRO A 451 -7.18 9.42 -24.05
C PRO A 451 -7.74 8.14 -23.42
N GLY A 452 -7.82 8.12 -22.11
CA GLY A 452 -8.34 6.99 -21.36
C GLY A 452 -7.30 5.91 -21.02
N ALA A 453 -6.06 6.05 -21.49
CA ALA A 453 -4.99 5.15 -21.06
C ALA A 453 -4.69 5.40 -19.57
N ASP A 454 -4.50 4.31 -18.83
CA ASP A 454 -4.20 4.36 -17.39
C ASP A 454 -3.13 3.31 -17.05
N ALA A 455 -2.01 3.37 -17.78
CA ALA A 455 -0.84 2.53 -17.50
C ALA A 455 0.34 3.43 -17.11
N ASP A 456 1.34 2.83 -16.47
CA ASP A 456 2.57 3.53 -16.14
C ASP A 456 3.33 3.88 -17.44
N PRO A 457 3.60 5.17 -17.73
CA PRO A 457 4.31 5.52 -18.97
C PRO A 457 5.70 4.90 -19.10
N ALA A 458 6.35 4.49 -18.01
CA ALA A 458 7.62 3.75 -18.04
C ALA A 458 7.50 2.43 -18.82
N VAL A 459 6.31 1.82 -18.87
CA VAL A 459 6.04 0.62 -19.69
C VAL A 459 6.27 0.91 -21.18
N TYR A 460 5.94 2.12 -21.62
CA TYR A 460 6.06 2.49 -23.03
C TYR A 460 7.53 2.56 -23.48
N ALA A 461 8.42 2.97 -22.56
CA ALA A 461 9.88 2.95 -22.82
C ALA A 461 10.40 1.52 -22.98
N SER A 462 9.94 0.60 -22.12
CA SER A 462 10.28 -0.82 -22.23
C SER A 462 9.72 -1.45 -23.52
N ALA A 463 8.51 -1.07 -23.92
CA ALA A 463 7.94 -1.53 -25.18
C ALA A 463 8.73 -1.00 -26.38
N LEU A 464 9.15 0.26 -26.35
CA LEU A 464 10.01 0.82 -27.40
C LEU A 464 11.36 0.08 -27.46
N HIS A 465 11.98 -0.19 -26.31
CA HIS A 465 13.24 -0.94 -26.24
C HIS A 465 13.07 -2.31 -26.93
N ALA A 466 12.06 -3.09 -26.55
CA ALA A 466 11.80 -4.41 -27.12
C ALA A 466 11.57 -4.36 -28.64
N TRP A 467 10.86 -3.33 -29.12
CA TRP A 467 10.64 -3.12 -30.54
C TRP A 467 11.95 -2.85 -31.28
N LEU A 468 12.83 -2.02 -30.70
CA LEU A 468 14.14 -1.67 -31.30
C LEU A 468 15.07 -2.90 -31.39
N VAL A 469 15.16 -3.68 -30.30
CA VAL A 469 16.00 -4.90 -30.26
C VAL A 469 15.56 -5.88 -31.36
N ARG A 470 14.25 -6.09 -31.51
CA ARG A 470 13.73 -7.01 -32.54
C ARG A 470 13.99 -6.49 -33.97
N GLY A 471 13.95 -5.18 -34.17
CA GLY A 471 14.30 -4.56 -35.46
C GLY A 471 15.75 -4.80 -35.87
N THR A 472 16.66 -4.64 -34.91
CA THR A 472 18.10 -4.87 -35.14
C THR A 472 18.43 -6.35 -35.37
N ALA A 473 17.76 -7.25 -34.68
CA ALA A 473 17.93 -8.71 -34.86
C ALA A 473 17.53 -9.15 -36.27
N ARG A 474 16.44 -8.58 -36.80
CA ARG A 474 15.97 -8.88 -38.16
C ARG A 474 16.92 -8.37 -39.24
N SER A 475 17.57 -7.21 -39.04
CA SER A 475 18.51 -6.67 -39.99
C SER A 475 19.84 -7.43 -40.01
N ARG A 476 20.26 -8.04 -38.91
CA ARG A 476 21.48 -8.85 -38.80
C ARG A 476 21.31 -10.29 -39.33
N GLY A 477 20.07 -10.85 -39.28
CA GLY A 477 19.79 -12.22 -39.74
C GLY A 477 19.38 -12.35 -41.20
N GLY A 478 19.53 -11.33 -42.02
CA GLY A 478 18.89 -11.17 -43.31
C GLY A 478 19.30 -12.06 -44.46
N ARG A 479 18.53 -13.06 -44.77
CA ARG A 479 18.14 -13.43 -46.13
C ARG A 479 16.61 -13.46 -46.18
N VAL A 480 16.04 -12.42 -46.77
CA VAL A 480 14.61 -12.28 -46.91
C VAL A 480 14.08 -13.38 -47.84
N ALA A 481 13.30 -14.31 -47.30
CA ALA A 481 12.45 -15.15 -48.14
C ALA A 481 11.36 -14.25 -48.75
N ARG A 482 11.35 -14.13 -50.06
CA ARG A 482 10.28 -13.42 -50.80
C ARG A 482 8.96 -14.12 -50.59
N GLY A 483 8.02 -13.41 -50.04
CA GLY A 483 6.59 -13.79 -50.12
C GLY A 483 5.82 -13.75 -48.82
N LYS A 484 5.25 -12.60 -48.52
CA LYS A 484 3.86 -12.36 -48.09
C LYS A 484 3.74 -10.93 -47.58
N ALA A 485 2.79 -10.19 -48.10
CA ALA A 485 2.57 -8.78 -47.81
C ALA A 485 2.20 -8.56 -46.34
N VAL A 486 2.94 -7.64 -45.68
CA VAL A 486 2.64 -7.13 -44.35
C VAL A 486 1.52 -6.06 -44.47
N PRO A 487 0.53 -6.05 -43.60
CA PRO A 487 -0.53 -5.02 -43.64
C PRO A 487 0.07 -3.62 -43.46
N ARG A 488 -0.42 -2.69 -44.24
CA ARG A 488 0.05 -1.31 -44.31
C ARG A 488 -0.34 -0.51 -43.06
N GLY A 489 0.55 -0.48 -42.04
CA GLY A 489 0.64 0.62 -41.11
C GLY A 489 1.75 1.54 -41.58
N ARG A 490 1.51 2.84 -41.69
CA ARG A 490 2.54 3.81 -42.08
C ARG A 490 3.70 3.75 -41.08
N ALA A 491 4.84 3.31 -41.53
CA ALA A 491 6.07 3.24 -40.76
C ALA A 491 7.05 4.29 -41.29
N VAL A 492 7.64 5.09 -40.44
CA VAL A 492 8.67 6.07 -40.81
C VAL A 492 10.02 5.37 -40.74
N VAL A 493 10.73 5.33 -41.86
CA VAL A 493 12.07 4.77 -41.92
C VAL A 493 13.06 5.88 -41.50
N ALA A 494 13.67 5.76 -40.32
CA ALA A 494 14.94 6.42 -40.05
C ALA A 494 16.00 5.64 -40.83
N ARG A 495 17.10 6.28 -41.24
CA ARG A 495 18.14 5.68 -42.03
C ARG A 495 18.45 4.25 -41.61
N ASP A 496 17.56 3.36 -41.87
CA ASP A 496 17.58 1.96 -41.55
C ASP A 496 16.78 1.49 -40.33
N GLY A 497 15.99 2.35 -39.68
CA GLY A 497 15.06 1.95 -38.63
C GLY A 497 13.70 2.61 -38.80
N VAL A 498 12.65 1.77 -38.82
CA VAL A 498 11.27 2.25 -38.93
C VAL A 498 10.72 2.40 -37.52
N VAL A 499 10.47 3.64 -37.09
CA VAL A 499 9.73 3.88 -35.86
C VAL A 499 8.24 3.92 -36.20
N PRO A 500 7.42 3.00 -35.67
CA PRO A 500 5.98 3.09 -35.90
C PRO A 500 5.44 4.38 -35.28
N MET A 501 4.52 5.01 -35.95
CA MET A 501 3.87 6.19 -35.40
C MET A 501 3.02 5.85 -34.17
N VAL A 502 2.57 4.61 -34.06
CA VAL A 502 1.78 4.13 -32.92
C VAL A 502 2.23 2.73 -32.52
N LEU A 503 2.71 2.59 -31.30
CA LEU A 503 2.93 1.29 -30.65
C LEU A 503 1.63 0.84 -29.98
N ARG A 504 1.30 -0.43 -30.09
CA ARG A 504 0.18 -1.02 -29.33
C ARG A 504 0.79 -1.80 -28.17
N VAL A 505 0.70 -1.24 -26.98
CA VAL A 505 1.31 -1.82 -25.78
C VAL A 505 0.23 -2.51 -24.95
N ARG A 506 0.39 -3.82 -24.73
CA ARG A 506 -0.51 -4.58 -23.85
C ARG A 506 0.13 -4.72 -22.48
N VAL A 507 -0.58 -4.25 -21.46
CA VAL A 507 -0.16 -4.32 -20.05
C VAL A 507 -1.42 -4.28 -19.16
N ALA A 508 -1.39 -4.98 -18.03
CA ALA A 508 -2.50 -5.03 -17.06
C ALA A 508 -3.86 -5.37 -17.72
N GLY A 509 -3.84 -6.27 -18.69
CA GLY A 509 -5.04 -6.70 -19.41
C GLY A 509 -5.57 -5.71 -20.45
N GLY A 510 -5.02 -4.48 -20.51
CA GLY A 510 -5.41 -3.44 -21.46
C GLY A 510 -4.46 -3.33 -22.65
N VAL A 511 -4.94 -2.79 -23.78
CA VAL A 511 -4.12 -2.44 -24.93
C VAL A 511 -4.12 -0.92 -25.08
N HIS A 512 -2.94 -0.31 -24.99
CA HIS A 512 -2.75 1.14 -25.04
C HIS A 512 -2.11 1.53 -26.37
N PRO A 513 -2.78 2.30 -27.21
CA PRO A 513 -2.13 2.92 -28.36
C PRO A 513 -1.24 4.06 -27.86
N VAL A 514 0.05 3.97 -28.16
CA VAL A 514 1.07 4.92 -27.73
C VAL A 514 1.65 5.59 -28.97
N GLU A 515 1.41 6.89 -29.12
CA GLU A 515 1.98 7.68 -30.20
C GLU A 515 3.48 7.90 -29.96
N VAL A 516 4.27 7.72 -31.00
CA VAL A 516 5.72 7.95 -30.99
C VAL A 516 6.01 9.09 -31.94
N THR A 517 6.50 10.21 -31.41
CA THR A 517 6.85 11.38 -32.21
C THR A 517 8.33 11.75 -31.98
N ARG A 518 8.99 12.22 -33.02
CA ARG A 518 10.36 12.77 -32.88
C ARG A 518 10.25 14.18 -32.31
N SER A 519 11.09 14.48 -31.32
CA SER A 519 11.26 15.85 -30.88
C SER A 519 12.09 16.60 -31.94
N PRO A 520 11.66 17.77 -32.41
CA PRO A 520 12.52 18.55 -33.32
C PRO A 520 13.83 18.89 -32.59
N GLY A 521 14.95 18.58 -33.21
CA GLY A 521 16.26 18.91 -32.66
C GLY A 521 16.37 20.44 -32.49
N ARG A 522 16.96 20.89 -31.38
CA ARG A 522 17.36 22.31 -31.25
C ARG A 522 18.48 22.57 -32.29
N GLY A 523 18.13 23.07 -33.46
CA GLY A 523 19.13 23.34 -34.49
C GLY A 523 18.50 23.69 -35.83
N ALA A 524 17.66 24.70 -35.86
CA ALA A 524 17.36 25.54 -37.02
C ALA A 524 16.61 26.76 -36.52
N SER A 525 17.31 27.69 -35.90
CA SER A 525 16.83 29.06 -35.87
C SER A 525 16.81 29.51 -37.33
N PRO A 526 15.71 29.99 -37.86
CA PRO A 526 15.77 30.67 -39.13
C PRO A 526 16.69 31.89 -38.97
N VAL A 527 17.73 31.95 -39.73
CA VAL A 527 18.56 33.16 -39.88
C VAL A 527 17.63 34.21 -40.45
N PRO A 528 17.60 35.46 -39.92
CA PRO A 528 16.70 36.51 -40.40
C PRO A 528 17.01 36.93 -41.83
#